data_c4a13ae3f1c8de5009fd29662cab8909
#
_entry.id   c4a13ae3f1c8de5009fd29662cab8909
#
_cell.length_a   1.000
_cell.length_b   1.000
_cell.length_c   1.000
_cell.angle_alpha   90.00
_cell.angle_beta   90.00
_cell.angle_gamma   90.00
#
_symmetry.space_group_name_H-M   'P 1'
#
loop_
_entity.id
_entity.type
_entity.pdbx_description
1 polymer ?
#
loop_
_entity_poly.entity_id
_entity_poly.type
_entity_poly.pdbx_seq_one_letter_code
_entity_poly.pdbx_strand_id
1 'polypeptide(L)'
;MSACKGENFTYSNFHCNLYIDNSTHHDPTLASAMNAMSPGVFCTIKYLPNRNAYFFTSNQGQSSTNNFDAKDTERGNSSRIGMNNGLIVGYANLSNDGSGYHFYAFDAQCPVCFDYNAIPMRSYPLSINGSGIATCANCKRQFNLNTGGNCINNTGQMTTYRATTAGPFGILFIN
;
A
#
# COMPACT_ATOMS: atom_id res chain seq x y z
N MET A 1 -2.48 -0.84 37.75
CA MET A 1 -3.24 -0.58 36.52
C MET A 1 -2.24 -0.12 35.47
N SER A 2 -1.87 -1.01 34.54
CA SER A 2 -0.98 -0.66 33.43
C SER A 2 -1.82 -0.02 32.35
N ALA A 3 -1.65 1.27 32.13
CA ALA A 3 -2.26 1.96 31.01
C ALA A 3 -1.61 1.41 29.73
N CYS A 4 -2.37 0.73 28.90
CA CYS A 4 -2.02 0.50 27.51
C CYS A 4 -1.80 1.87 26.87
N LYS A 5 -0.53 2.25 26.65
CA LYS A 5 -0.20 3.32 25.71
C LYS A 5 -0.65 2.82 24.34
N GLY A 6 -1.78 3.31 23.87
CA GLY A 6 -2.15 3.19 22.47
C GLY A 6 -0.99 3.76 21.65
N GLU A 7 -0.36 2.92 20.84
CA GLU A 7 0.61 3.41 19.87
C GLU A 7 -0.13 4.42 18.99
N ASN A 8 0.32 5.68 19.05
CA ASN A 8 -0.27 6.73 18.23
C ASN A 8 0.00 6.40 16.76
N PHE A 9 -1.03 5.93 16.08
CA PHE A 9 -0.98 5.72 14.64
C PHE A 9 -0.70 7.06 13.95
N THR A 10 0.44 7.16 13.27
CA THR A 10 0.89 8.40 12.62
C THR A 10 1.00 8.19 11.12
N TYR A 11 0.33 9.05 10.36
CA TYR A 11 0.51 9.09 8.90
C TYR A 11 1.85 9.74 8.53
N SER A 12 2.41 9.30 7.40
CA SER A 12 3.61 9.89 6.82
C SER A 12 3.38 11.37 6.44
N ASN A 13 4.43 12.17 6.58
CA ASN A 13 4.47 13.54 6.05
C ASN A 13 4.82 13.58 4.55
N PHE A 14 5.19 12.47 3.97
CA PHE A 14 5.35 12.35 2.52
C PHE A 14 3.97 12.28 1.86
N HIS A 15 3.72 13.14 0.87
CA HIS A 15 2.44 13.23 0.17
C HIS A 15 2.56 12.62 -1.23
N CYS A 16 1.88 11.49 -1.44
CA CYS A 16 1.86 10.82 -2.75
C CYS A 16 1.04 11.61 -3.78
N ASN A 17 -0.12 12.11 -3.38
CA ASN A 17 -1.10 12.72 -4.27
C ASN A 17 -1.44 11.83 -5.49
N LEU A 18 -1.50 10.52 -5.28
CA LEU A 18 -1.84 9.55 -6.30
C LEU A 18 -3.35 9.43 -6.46
N TYR A 19 -3.81 9.51 -7.68
CA TYR A 19 -5.21 9.38 -8.04
C TYR A 19 -5.35 8.37 -9.17
N ILE A 20 -6.00 7.24 -8.92
CA ILE A 20 -6.29 6.20 -9.93
C ILE A 20 -7.80 6.07 -10.08
N ASP A 21 -8.29 6.18 -11.29
CA ASP A 21 -9.71 5.98 -11.62
C ASP A 21 -9.93 4.56 -12.15
N ASN A 22 -10.28 3.64 -11.24
CA ASN A 22 -10.53 2.25 -11.63
C ASN A 22 -11.88 2.07 -12.35
N SER A 23 -12.72 3.09 -12.45
CA SER A 23 -13.90 3.05 -13.31
C SER A 23 -13.53 3.12 -14.81
N THR A 24 -12.36 3.67 -15.11
CA THR A 24 -11.79 3.72 -16.46
C THR A 24 -10.91 2.50 -16.75
N HIS A 25 -10.03 2.15 -15.79
CA HIS A 25 -9.08 1.05 -15.96
C HIS A 25 -9.72 -0.33 -15.88
N HIS A 26 -10.79 -0.47 -15.10
CA HIS A 26 -11.46 -1.76 -14.84
C HIS A 26 -10.51 -2.89 -14.41
N ASP A 27 -9.45 -2.53 -13.67
CA ASP A 27 -8.45 -3.50 -13.24
C ASP A 27 -8.99 -4.41 -12.12
N PRO A 28 -9.05 -5.74 -12.35
CA PRO A 28 -9.62 -6.67 -11.37
C PRO A 28 -8.72 -6.89 -10.16
N THR A 29 -7.40 -6.79 -10.30
CA THR A 29 -6.46 -6.98 -9.20
C THR A 29 -6.54 -5.82 -8.22
N LEU A 30 -6.56 -4.59 -8.73
CA LEU A 30 -6.79 -3.40 -7.90
C LEU A 30 -8.20 -3.43 -7.28
N ALA A 31 -9.23 -3.78 -8.06
CA ALA A 31 -10.60 -3.86 -7.58
C ALA A 31 -10.76 -4.82 -6.40
N SER A 32 -10.05 -5.94 -6.38
CA SER A 32 -10.12 -6.91 -5.29
C SER A 32 -9.64 -6.33 -3.95
N ALA A 33 -8.61 -5.49 -3.96
CA ALA A 33 -8.10 -4.82 -2.77
C ALA A 33 -8.98 -3.62 -2.34
N MET A 34 -9.70 -3.01 -3.27
CA MET A 34 -10.63 -1.91 -3.03
C MET A 34 -12.05 -2.38 -2.63
N ASN A 35 -12.24 -3.67 -2.46
CA ASN A 35 -13.53 -4.26 -2.10
C ASN A 35 -13.62 -4.49 -0.59
N ALA A 36 -14.49 -3.74 0.08
CA ALA A 36 -14.75 -3.89 1.52
C ALA A 36 -15.33 -5.27 1.91
N MET A 37 -15.87 -6.02 0.94
CA MET A 37 -16.36 -7.38 1.15
C MET A 37 -15.27 -8.45 1.04
N SER A 38 -14.04 -8.06 0.72
CA SER A 38 -12.87 -8.94 0.59
C SER A 38 -11.72 -8.46 1.49
N PRO A 39 -11.93 -8.31 2.81
CA PRO A 39 -10.87 -7.86 3.72
C PRO A 39 -9.73 -8.88 3.77
N GLY A 40 -8.50 -8.38 3.95
CA GLY A 40 -7.28 -9.21 3.94
C GLY A 40 -6.65 -9.37 2.54
N VAL A 41 -7.29 -8.85 1.51
CA VAL A 41 -6.70 -8.75 0.17
C VAL A 41 -5.94 -7.43 0.04
N PHE A 42 -4.64 -7.52 -0.24
CA PHE A 42 -3.77 -6.36 -0.43
C PHE A 42 -3.17 -6.37 -1.84
N CYS A 43 -3.16 -5.22 -2.47
CA CYS A 43 -2.60 -5.01 -3.81
C CYS A 43 -1.36 -4.12 -3.73
N THR A 44 -0.26 -4.59 -4.30
CA THR A 44 0.93 -3.76 -4.52
C THR A 44 0.82 -3.07 -5.87
N ILE A 45 1.02 -1.76 -5.88
CA ILE A 45 0.96 -0.90 -7.05
C ILE A 45 2.36 -0.45 -7.41
N LYS A 46 2.76 -0.64 -8.67
CA LYS A 46 4.02 -0.17 -9.24
C LYS A 46 3.79 0.48 -10.60
N TYR A 47 4.71 1.32 -11.01
CA TYR A 47 4.80 1.84 -12.38
C TYR A 47 5.86 1.07 -13.17
N LEU A 48 5.52 0.70 -14.39
CA LEU A 48 6.44 0.08 -15.36
C LEU A 48 6.84 1.09 -16.41
N PRO A 49 8.06 1.67 -16.34
CA PRO A 49 8.49 2.72 -17.28
C PRO A 49 8.51 2.27 -18.74
N ASN A 50 8.92 1.02 -18.98
CA ASN A 50 9.03 0.46 -20.33
C ASN A 50 7.67 0.25 -21.04
N ARG A 51 6.58 0.27 -20.28
CA ARG A 51 5.22 0.07 -20.79
C ARG A 51 4.32 1.26 -20.58
N ASN A 52 4.77 2.27 -19.83
CA ASN A 52 3.93 3.37 -19.35
C ASN A 52 2.62 2.84 -18.76
N ALA A 53 2.74 1.98 -17.75
CA ALA A 53 1.61 1.23 -17.20
C ALA A 53 1.74 1.04 -15.68
N TYR A 54 0.59 0.86 -15.04
CA TYR A 54 0.52 0.27 -13.71
C TYR A 54 0.79 -1.22 -13.78
N PHE A 55 1.44 -1.74 -12.75
CA PHE A 55 1.53 -3.15 -12.47
C PHE A 55 0.96 -3.42 -11.08
N PHE A 56 -0.09 -4.22 -11.04
CA PHE A 56 -0.80 -4.60 -9.84
C PHE A 56 -0.50 -6.05 -9.49
N THR A 57 -0.17 -6.31 -8.23
CA THR A 57 0.04 -7.66 -7.69
C THR A 57 -0.73 -7.82 -6.39
N SER A 58 -1.55 -8.86 -6.31
CA SER A 58 -2.29 -9.20 -5.08
C SER A 58 -1.49 -10.18 -4.21
N ASN A 59 -1.64 -10.08 -2.90
CA ASN A 59 -1.13 -11.08 -1.96
C ASN A 59 -1.84 -12.44 -2.08
N GLN A 60 -2.89 -12.54 -2.90
CA GLN A 60 -3.62 -13.78 -3.21
C GLN A 60 -3.16 -14.41 -4.54
N GLY A 61 -2.06 -13.95 -5.12
CA GLY A 61 -1.43 -14.53 -6.31
C GLY A 61 -1.93 -14.00 -7.65
N GLN A 62 -2.80 -12.99 -7.67
CA GLN A 62 -3.25 -12.34 -8.90
C GLN A 62 -2.28 -11.23 -9.29
N SER A 63 -2.14 -10.98 -10.60
CA SER A 63 -1.42 -9.83 -11.13
C SER A 63 -2.06 -9.34 -12.42
N SER A 64 -1.92 -8.05 -12.70
CA SER A 64 -2.42 -7.40 -13.90
C SER A 64 -1.57 -6.20 -14.27
N THR A 65 -1.61 -5.83 -15.55
CA THR A 65 -0.95 -4.64 -16.08
C THR A 65 -2.00 -3.78 -16.76
N ASN A 66 -2.01 -2.49 -16.46
CA ASN A 66 -2.96 -1.55 -17.02
C ASN A 66 -2.24 -0.30 -17.54
N ASN A 67 -2.37 0.00 -18.81
CA ASN A 67 -1.69 1.14 -19.43
C ASN A 67 -2.20 2.46 -18.83
N PHE A 68 -1.29 3.42 -18.68
CA PHE A 68 -1.66 4.77 -18.32
C PHE A 68 -2.59 5.37 -19.40
N ASP A 69 -3.63 6.01 -18.94
CA ASP A 69 -4.44 6.88 -19.80
C ASP A 69 -3.86 8.31 -19.84
N ALA A 70 -4.51 9.19 -20.60
CA ALA A 70 -4.07 10.58 -20.70
C ALA A 70 -4.12 11.31 -19.36
N LYS A 71 -5.10 11.00 -18.52
CA LYS A 71 -5.26 11.62 -17.19
C LYS A 71 -4.19 11.17 -16.20
N ASP A 72 -3.79 9.89 -16.22
CA ASP A 72 -2.69 9.40 -15.39
C ASP A 72 -1.39 10.10 -15.73
N THR A 73 -1.12 10.29 -17.01
CA THR A 73 0.06 10.99 -17.51
C THR A 73 0.03 12.47 -17.14
N GLU A 74 -1.10 13.13 -17.32
CA GLU A 74 -1.29 14.54 -16.99
C GLU A 74 -1.11 14.80 -15.49
N ARG A 75 -1.59 13.89 -14.64
CA ARG A 75 -1.42 13.96 -13.18
C ARG A 75 0.00 13.63 -12.72
N GLY A 76 0.85 13.08 -13.58
CA GLY A 76 2.19 12.65 -13.22
C GLY A 76 2.22 11.44 -12.28
N ASN A 77 1.26 10.53 -12.42
CA ASN A 77 1.11 9.37 -11.54
C ASN A 77 2.34 8.45 -11.49
N SER A 78 3.17 8.45 -12.53
CA SER A 78 4.43 7.66 -12.58
C SER A 78 5.41 7.99 -11.45
N SER A 79 5.38 9.21 -10.93
CA SER A 79 6.26 9.66 -9.83
C SER A 79 5.53 9.74 -8.47
N ARG A 80 4.29 9.26 -8.38
CA ARG A 80 3.43 9.40 -7.20
C ARG A 80 3.14 8.08 -6.49
N ILE A 81 3.83 7.01 -6.86
CA ILE A 81 3.62 5.66 -6.31
C ILE A 81 4.59 5.42 -5.16
N GLY A 82 4.29 6.03 -4.01
CA GLY A 82 5.12 5.95 -2.81
C GLY A 82 6.47 6.65 -2.95
N MET A 83 7.33 6.42 -1.99
CA MET A 83 8.67 7.02 -1.96
C MET A 83 9.62 6.44 -3.02
N ASN A 84 9.40 5.18 -3.40
CA ASN A 84 10.27 4.47 -4.36
C ASN A 84 9.48 3.47 -5.20
N ASN A 85 8.53 3.97 -5.97
CA ASN A 85 7.74 3.19 -6.93
C ASN A 85 7.13 1.93 -6.32
N GLY A 86 6.41 2.08 -5.22
CA GLY A 86 5.72 0.97 -4.59
C GLY A 86 4.75 1.41 -3.51
N LEU A 87 3.48 1.08 -3.66
CA LEU A 87 2.42 1.25 -2.67
C LEU A 87 1.69 -0.07 -2.45
N ILE A 88 1.19 -0.27 -1.25
CA ILE A 88 0.37 -1.42 -0.87
C ILE A 88 -0.96 -0.90 -0.37
N VAL A 89 -2.06 -1.34 -0.95
CA VAL A 89 -3.42 -0.91 -0.55
C VAL A 89 -4.31 -2.10 -0.28
N GLY A 90 -5.28 -1.93 0.62
CA GLY A 90 -6.30 -2.94 0.87
C GLY A 90 -7.07 -2.72 2.17
N TYR A 91 -8.16 -3.44 2.32
CA TYR A 91 -8.92 -3.50 3.55
C TYR A 91 -8.32 -4.51 4.52
N ALA A 92 -8.03 -4.07 5.74
CA ALA A 92 -7.62 -4.96 6.83
C ALA A 92 -8.77 -5.90 7.21
N ASN A 93 -8.46 -7.15 7.59
CA ASN A 93 -9.47 -8.11 8.03
C ASN A 93 -9.73 -8.09 9.54
N LEU A 94 -9.02 -7.23 10.29
CA LEU A 94 -9.21 -7.01 11.72
C LEU A 94 -9.81 -5.62 11.94
N SER A 95 -10.93 -5.58 12.66
CA SER A 95 -11.53 -4.34 13.13
C SER A 95 -11.21 -4.20 14.60
N ASN A 96 -10.46 -3.16 14.98
CA ASN A 96 -10.05 -2.93 16.36
C ASN A 96 -11.12 -2.21 17.19
N ASP A 97 -12.11 -1.60 16.56
CA ASP A 97 -13.10 -0.72 17.20
C ASP A 97 -14.58 -1.03 16.85
N GLY A 98 -14.82 -2.10 16.06
CA GLY A 98 -16.18 -2.45 15.63
C GLY A 98 -16.77 -1.53 14.56
N SER A 99 -16.02 -0.54 14.06
CA SER A 99 -16.49 0.42 13.04
C SER A 99 -16.44 -0.10 11.61
N GLY A 100 -16.08 -1.36 11.42
CA GLY A 100 -15.87 -2.00 10.11
C GLY A 100 -14.37 -2.12 9.78
N TYR A 101 -14.09 -2.54 8.55
CA TYR A 101 -12.72 -2.74 8.09
C TYR A 101 -12.11 -1.42 7.62
N HIS A 102 -10.87 -1.16 8.04
CA HIS A 102 -10.12 0.01 7.60
C HIS A 102 -9.44 -0.23 6.26
N PHE A 103 -9.52 0.75 5.37
CA PHE A 103 -8.74 0.78 4.13
C PHE A 103 -7.40 1.47 4.39
N TYR A 104 -6.31 0.75 4.13
CA TYR A 104 -4.95 1.25 4.34
C TYR A 104 -4.20 1.43 3.03
N ALA A 105 -3.26 2.37 3.04
CA ALA A 105 -2.20 2.49 2.05
C ALA A 105 -0.85 2.60 2.76
N PHE A 106 0.08 1.73 2.39
CA PHE A 106 1.42 1.67 2.94
C PHE A 106 2.45 1.89 1.84
N ASP A 107 3.61 2.44 2.21
CA ASP A 107 4.78 2.37 1.33
C ASP A 107 5.27 0.92 1.22
N ALA A 108 5.69 0.51 0.02
CA ALA A 108 6.19 -0.83 -0.20
C ALA A 108 7.65 -1.03 0.26
N GLN A 109 8.32 0.03 0.71
CA GLN A 109 9.67 -0.04 1.24
C GLN A 109 9.68 -0.35 2.75
N CYS A 110 10.69 -1.08 3.19
CA CYS A 110 10.89 -1.33 4.62
C CYS A 110 11.17 -0.02 5.37
N PRO A 111 10.36 0.34 6.38
CA PRO A 111 10.48 1.63 7.07
C PRO A 111 11.78 1.77 7.88
N VAL A 112 12.46 0.66 8.14
CA VAL A 112 13.69 0.62 8.95
C VAL A 112 14.95 0.62 8.08
N CYS A 113 14.90 -0.04 6.91
CA CYS A 113 16.04 -0.17 6.03
C CYS A 113 16.12 0.93 4.96
N PHE A 114 14.95 1.42 4.53
CA PHE A 114 14.85 2.40 3.47
C PHE A 114 15.05 3.81 4.02
N ASP A 115 15.96 4.55 3.39
CA ASP A 115 16.17 5.98 3.64
C ASP A 115 15.98 6.73 2.33
N TYR A 116 14.93 7.53 2.27
CA TYR A 116 14.60 8.37 1.11
C TYR A 116 15.68 9.40 0.77
N ASN A 117 16.46 9.84 1.77
CA ASN A 117 17.52 10.85 1.62
C ASN A 117 18.90 10.25 1.37
N ALA A 118 19.03 8.94 1.36
CA ALA A 118 20.32 8.29 1.15
C ALA A 118 20.84 8.49 -0.28
N ILE A 119 22.17 8.70 -0.40
CA ILE A 119 22.86 8.83 -1.69
C ILE A 119 23.99 7.81 -1.75
N PRO A 120 23.91 6.78 -2.60
CA PRO A 120 22.78 6.43 -3.46
C PRO A 120 21.61 5.84 -2.66
N MET A 121 20.39 6.14 -3.10
CA MET A 121 19.17 5.55 -2.54
C MET A 121 19.13 4.04 -2.86
N ARG A 122 18.89 3.23 -1.84
CA ARG A 122 18.79 1.76 -1.98
C ARG A 122 17.38 1.30 -1.72
N SER A 123 16.91 0.37 -2.54
CA SER A 123 15.57 -0.21 -2.41
C SER A 123 15.55 -1.40 -1.45
N TYR A 124 14.57 -1.42 -0.56
CA TYR A 124 14.29 -2.51 0.39
C TYR A 124 12.81 -2.87 0.36
N PRO A 125 12.32 -3.42 -0.76
CA PRO A 125 10.90 -3.72 -0.92
C PRO A 125 10.47 -4.82 0.04
N LEU A 126 9.24 -4.70 0.54
CA LEU A 126 8.59 -5.71 1.36
C LEU A 126 7.90 -6.75 0.47
N SER A 127 7.99 -8.01 0.86
CA SER A 127 7.23 -9.11 0.26
C SER A 127 6.03 -9.44 1.14
N ILE A 128 4.85 -9.62 0.53
CA ILE A 128 3.60 -9.86 1.24
C ILE A 128 3.15 -11.29 1.02
N ASN A 129 2.85 -12.01 2.11
CA ASN A 129 2.25 -13.34 2.02
C ASN A 129 0.72 -13.30 2.00
N GLY A 130 0.09 -14.45 1.77
CA GLY A 130 -1.36 -14.58 1.70
C GLY A 130 -2.12 -14.20 2.99
N SER A 131 -1.44 -14.18 4.12
CA SER A 131 -2.00 -13.77 5.42
C SER A 131 -1.87 -12.26 5.68
N GLY A 132 -1.31 -11.49 4.74
CA GLY A 132 -1.13 -10.05 4.91
C GLY A 132 0.06 -9.68 5.80
N ILE A 133 1.09 -10.53 5.86
CA ILE A 133 2.35 -10.22 6.54
C ILE A 133 3.36 -9.76 5.50
N ALA A 134 3.87 -8.55 5.68
CA ALA A 134 4.90 -7.94 4.86
C ALA A 134 6.28 -8.16 5.51
N THR A 135 7.21 -8.77 4.79
CA THR A 135 8.53 -9.16 5.31
C THR A 135 9.64 -8.42 4.58
N CYS A 136 10.58 -7.87 5.33
CA CYS A 136 11.81 -7.29 4.78
C CYS A 136 12.89 -8.37 4.64
N ALA A 137 13.41 -8.56 3.44
CA ALA A 137 14.47 -9.53 3.19
C ALA A 137 15.81 -9.16 3.86
N ASN A 138 16.05 -7.88 4.12
CA ASN A 138 17.27 -7.38 4.72
C ASN A 138 17.28 -7.51 6.25
N CYS A 139 16.39 -6.83 6.94
CA CYS A 139 16.36 -6.82 8.42
C CYS A 139 15.46 -7.89 9.05
N LYS A 140 14.77 -8.69 8.25
CA LYS A 140 13.87 -9.79 8.66
C LYS A 140 12.66 -9.34 9.49
N ARG A 141 12.40 -8.04 9.59
CA ARG A 141 11.18 -7.55 10.24
C ARG A 141 9.95 -7.93 9.45
N GLN A 142 8.91 -8.26 10.21
CA GLN A 142 7.60 -8.63 9.71
C GLN A 142 6.55 -7.65 10.20
N PHE A 143 5.73 -7.16 9.28
CA PHE A 143 4.69 -6.17 9.55
C PHE A 143 3.32 -6.74 9.21
N ASN A 144 2.36 -6.58 10.11
CA ASN A 144 1.01 -7.07 9.89
C ASN A 144 0.14 -5.97 9.26
N LEU A 145 -0.21 -6.14 7.99
CA LEU A 145 -1.06 -5.19 7.25
C LEU A 145 -2.48 -5.12 7.83
N ASN A 146 -2.97 -6.23 8.39
CA ASN A 146 -4.31 -6.30 8.96
C ASN A 146 -4.49 -5.55 10.29
N THR A 147 -3.40 -5.14 10.91
CA THR A 147 -3.40 -4.37 12.16
C THR A 147 -2.81 -2.98 12.00
N GLY A 148 -2.75 -2.46 10.76
CA GLY A 148 -2.24 -1.12 10.48
C GLY A 148 -0.73 -1.06 10.23
N GLY A 149 -0.08 -2.19 9.94
CA GLY A 149 1.34 -2.22 9.55
C GLY A 149 2.32 -2.20 10.73
N ASN A 150 1.91 -2.60 11.92
CA ASN A 150 2.81 -2.73 13.07
C ASN A 150 3.76 -3.94 12.92
N CYS A 151 4.99 -3.78 13.38
CA CYS A 151 5.97 -4.86 13.41
C CYS A 151 5.59 -5.90 14.47
N ILE A 152 5.58 -7.19 14.09
CA ILE A 152 5.16 -8.29 14.96
C ILE A 152 6.33 -9.05 15.61
N ASN A 153 7.53 -8.91 15.09
CA ASN A 153 8.72 -9.62 15.60
C ASN A 153 9.83 -8.66 16.10
N ASN A 154 9.56 -7.37 16.12
CA ASN A 154 10.45 -6.33 16.60
C ASN A 154 9.65 -5.05 16.82
N THR A 155 10.30 -3.90 16.97
CA THR A 155 9.67 -2.59 17.00
C THR A 155 9.58 -1.97 15.60
N GLY A 156 8.63 -1.08 15.42
CA GLY A 156 8.44 -0.30 14.19
C GLY A 156 7.05 -0.45 13.59
N GLN A 157 6.77 0.45 12.68
CA GLN A 157 5.51 0.51 11.95
C GLN A 157 5.79 0.88 10.50
N MET A 158 5.01 0.35 9.58
CA MET A 158 5.09 0.71 8.17
C MET A 158 4.79 2.19 7.95
N THR A 159 5.45 2.78 6.97
CA THR A 159 5.09 4.10 6.47
C THR A 159 3.70 4.04 5.88
N THR A 160 2.76 4.80 6.45
CA THR A 160 1.34 4.75 6.13
C THR A 160 0.87 6.09 5.60
N TYR A 161 0.06 6.05 4.56
CA TYR A 161 -0.53 7.20 3.89
C TYR A 161 -2.02 7.30 4.16
N ARG A 162 -2.57 8.51 4.07
CA ARG A 162 -4.03 8.69 4.02
C ARG A 162 -4.55 8.14 2.71
N ALA A 163 -5.58 7.33 2.76
CA ALA A 163 -6.16 6.72 1.57
C ALA A 163 -7.68 6.68 1.66
N THR A 164 -8.31 6.88 0.52
CA THR A 164 -9.75 6.69 0.34
C THR A 164 -10.03 5.93 -0.94
N THR A 165 -11.10 5.15 -0.93
CA THR A 165 -11.59 4.44 -2.11
C THR A 165 -13.10 4.58 -2.24
N ALA A 166 -13.58 4.73 -3.47
CA ALA A 166 -15.01 4.75 -3.80
C ALA A 166 -15.53 3.35 -4.20
N GLY A 167 -14.83 2.29 -3.79
CA GLY A 167 -15.20 0.92 -4.10
C GLY A 167 -14.36 0.30 -5.22
N PRO A 168 -14.63 -0.99 -5.58
CA PRO A 168 -13.77 -1.78 -6.47
C PRO A 168 -13.48 -1.14 -7.83
N PHE A 169 -14.51 -0.58 -8.45
CA PHE A 169 -14.40 0.11 -9.74
C PHE A 169 -14.64 1.61 -9.61
N GLY A 170 -14.19 2.17 -8.52
CA GLY A 170 -14.23 3.59 -8.23
C GLY A 170 -12.85 4.22 -8.20
N ILE A 171 -12.78 5.40 -7.61
CA ILE A 171 -11.56 6.17 -7.45
C ILE A 171 -10.77 5.66 -6.26
N LEU A 172 -9.46 5.54 -6.42
CA LEU A 172 -8.47 5.42 -5.36
C LEU A 172 -7.70 6.74 -5.25
N PHE A 173 -7.68 7.32 -4.07
CA PHE A 173 -6.85 8.49 -3.76
C PHE A 173 -5.96 8.22 -2.56
N ILE A 174 -4.67 8.52 -2.71
CA ILE A 174 -3.64 8.31 -1.66
C ILE A 174 -2.84 9.62 -1.51
N ASN A 175 -2.77 10.10 -0.27
CA ASN A 175 -2.05 11.32 0.07
C ASN A 175 -1.20 11.18 1.34
#